data_62c056992e4594cc377381954c9709c8
#
_entry.id   62c056992e4594cc377381954c9709c8
#
_cell.length_a   1.000
_cell.length_b   1.000
_cell.length_c   1.000
_cell.angle_alpha   90.00
_cell.angle_beta   90.00
_cell.angle_gamma   90.00
#
_symmetry.space_group_name_H-M   'P 1'
#
loop_
_entity.id
_entity.type
_entity.pdbx_description
1 polymer ?
#
loop_
_entity_poly.entity_id
_entity_poly.type
_entity_poly.pdbx_seq_one_letter_code
_entity_poly.pdbx_strand_id
1 'polypeptide(L)'
;MATESHPPEQYEHTVEHDSVDDVVNMEHVLNSLERVILTIFLSIIIIMTVLGNLLVMVALCKDRHLRKKKTNYFIVSLAFADLLVAVVVMPFAAIELTTGQWRYGEIFCLVRTSLDVFLTTASILHLCCIALDRYYAICCQPLVYRTKMTPVRVALMLGGCWVIASFISFLPIMQSWHAIGIEDIIEERKFSSSSSSNKTNCVFVVNRPHALICSAVAFYVPLGLMVLAYQRIYITAMGHARQIGTLQRAGSAHYSAPPHHYLSSEQQGSSRMRIETKAAKTLAVIMGCFCLCWAPFFITNVVDPFIHYSVPWQMWTAWLWLGYINSGLNPFLYAFLNRAFRRAFLMVLCCGGERYVRQGSYGPTRRYSGSVNGNSVALRLSFLPNRSHSEQQKDFIQ
;
A
#
# COMPACT_ATOMS: atom_id res chain seq x y z
N MET A 1 -35.97 -83.01 -21.24
CA MET A 1 -36.45 -81.63 -20.95
C MET A 1 -35.34 -80.97 -20.15
N ALA A 2 -34.55 -80.22 -20.82
CA ALA A 2 -33.46 -79.45 -20.24
C ALA A 2 -33.94 -77.99 -20.15
N THR A 3 -33.92 -77.47 -18.97
CA THR A 3 -34.15 -76.01 -18.71
C THR A 3 -32.80 -75.31 -18.61
N GLU A 4 -32.47 -74.57 -19.61
CA GLU A 4 -31.35 -73.58 -19.60
C GLU A 4 -31.69 -72.41 -18.67
N SER A 5 -30.88 -72.24 -17.67
CA SER A 5 -30.87 -71.06 -16.85
C SER A 5 -29.78 -70.07 -17.37
N HIS A 6 -30.17 -68.95 -17.93
CA HIS A 6 -29.29 -67.81 -18.25
C HIS A 6 -28.76 -67.14 -16.96
N PRO A 7 -27.47 -66.76 -16.92
CA PRO A 7 -26.93 -66.01 -15.78
C PRO A 7 -27.23 -64.50 -15.86
N PRO A 8 -27.39 -63.84 -14.73
CA PRO A 8 -27.66 -62.39 -14.65
C PRO A 8 -26.37 -61.56 -14.44
N GLU A 9 -25.27 -61.87 -15.15
CA GLU A 9 -23.98 -61.22 -14.87
C GLU A 9 -23.68 -59.97 -15.72
N GLN A 10 -24.47 -59.65 -16.70
CA GLN A 10 -24.18 -58.54 -17.61
C GLN A 10 -24.77 -57.19 -17.20
N TYR A 11 -25.71 -57.16 -16.26
CA TYR A 11 -26.42 -55.91 -15.86
C TYR A 11 -25.73 -55.17 -14.68
N GLU A 12 -25.00 -55.86 -13.83
CA GLU A 12 -24.32 -55.28 -12.68
C GLU A 12 -23.06 -54.49 -13.10
N HIS A 13 -22.31 -54.98 -14.13
CA HIS A 13 -21.09 -54.30 -14.60
C HIS A 13 -21.35 -52.98 -15.34
N THR A 14 -22.48 -52.79 -15.96
CA THR A 14 -22.83 -51.52 -16.65
C THR A 14 -23.26 -50.43 -15.68
N VAL A 15 -23.99 -50.75 -14.62
CA VAL A 15 -24.49 -49.75 -13.65
C VAL A 15 -23.35 -49.23 -12.75
N GLU A 16 -22.36 -50.07 -12.45
CA GLU A 16 -21.19 -49.67 -11.64
C GLU A 16 -20.22 -48.78 -12.44
N HIS A 17 -20.08 -49.02 -13.75
CA HIS A 17 -19.24 -48.21 -14.63
C HIS A 17 -19.84 -46.81 -14.87
N ASP A 18 -21.16 -46.75 -15.11
CA ASP A 18 -21.86 -45.46 -15.31
C ASP A 18 -21.82 -44.59 -14.05
N SER A 19 -21.92 -45.17 -12.84
CA SER A 19 -21.83 -44.43 -11.59
C SER A 19 -20.41 -43.91 -11.29
N VAL A 20 -19.36 -44.57 -11.70
CA VAL A 20 -17.97 -44.15 -11.57
C VAL A 20 -17.66 -43.02 -12.54
N ASP A 21 -18.13 -43.11 -13.79
CA ASP A 21 -17.96 -42.07 -14.80
C ASP A 21 -18.70 -40.78 -14.43
N ASP A 22 -19.88 -40.88 -13.82
CA ASP A 22 -20.64 -39.73 -13.32
C ASP A 22 -19.93 -39.04 -12.14
N VAL A 23 -19.31 -39.80 -11.23
CA VAL A 23 -18.51 -39.24 -10.11
C VAL A 23 -17.26 -38.55 -10.62
N VAL A 24 -16.54 -39.16 -11.57
CA VAL A 24 -15.34 -38.57 -12.20
C VAL A 24 -15.68 -37.29 -12.97
N ASN A 25 -16.79 -37.29 -13.71
CA ASN A 25 -17.29 -36.10 -14.40
C ASN A 25 -17.68 -34.98 -13.43
N MET A 26 -18.32 -35.34 -12.31
CA MET A 26 -18.71 -34.39 -11.27
C MET A 26 -17.46 -33.72 -10.62
N GLU A 27 -16.46 -34.50 -10.26
CA GLU A 27 -15.18 -33.98 -9.73
C GLU A 27 -14.48 -33.06 -10.76
N HIS A 28 -14.49 -33.42 -12.04
CA HIS A 28 -13.90 -32.60 -13.08
C HIS A 28 -14.63 -31.27 -13.26
N VAL A 29 -15.95 -31.28 -13.19
CA VAL A 29 -16.80 -30.07 -13.24
C VAL A 29 -16.55 -29.19 -12.01
N LEU A 30 -16.50 -29.76 -10.79
CA LEU A 30 -16.24 -29.01 -9.56
C LEU A 30 -14.86 -28.38 -9.58
N ASN A 31 -13.82 -29.11 -9.98
CA ASN A 31 -12.46 -28.58 -10.13
C ASN A 31 -12.36 -27.46 -11.18
N SER A 32 -13.13 -27.57 -12.26
CA SER A 32 -13.20 -26.53 -13.29
C SER A 32 -13.91 -25.28 -12.79
N LEU A 33 -15.00 -25.44 -12.05
CA LEU A 33 -15.76 -24.33 -11.45
C LEU A 33 -14.92 -23.59 -10.41
N GLU A 34 -14.21 -24.31 -9.53
CA GLU A 34 -13.30 -23.76 -8.54
C GLU A 34 -12.22 -22.88 -9.20
N ARG A 35 -11.59 -23.38 -10.26
CA ARG A 35 -10.58 -22.63 -11.05
C ARG A 35 -11.15 -21.36 -11.65
N VAL A 36 -12.36 -21.40 -12.21
CA VAL A 36 -13.03 -20.21 -12.78
C VAL A 36 -13.32 -19.19 -11.70
N ILE A 37 -13.90 -19.60 -10.57
CA ILE A 37 -14.18 -18.71 -9.45
C ILE A 37 -12.89 -18.07 -8.94
N LEU A 38 -11.83 -18.86 -8.74
CA LEU A 38 -10.54 -18.37 -8.29
C LEU A 38 -9.95 -17.37 -9.29
N THR A 39 -10.02 -17.66 -10.60
CA THR A 39 -9.52 -16.75 -11.65
C THR A 39 -10.25 -15.41 -11.64
N ILE A 40 -11.58 -15.43 -11.49
CA ILE A 40 -12.39 -14.21 -11.41
C ILE A 40 -12.01 -13.41 -10.15
N PHE A 41 -11.91 -14.07 -9.00
CA PHE A 41 -11.55 -13.44 -7.73
C PHE A 41 -10.17 -12.77 -7.79
N LEU A 42 -9.15 -13.47 -8.28
CA LEU A 42 -7.80 -12.94 -8.43
C LEU A 42 -7.74 -11.78 -9.44
N SER A 43 -8.48 -11.89 -10.55
CA SER A 43 -8.58 -10.82 -11.55
C SER A 43 -9.19 -9.55 -10.97
N ILE A 44 -10.22 -9.67 -10.14
CA ILE A 44 -10.83 -8.53 -9.44
C ILE A 44 -9.80 -7.85 -8.52
N ILE A 45 -9.03 -8.62 -7.75
CA ILE A 45 -7.99 -8.05 -6.86
C ILE A 45 -6.95 -7.29 -7.68
N ILE A 46 -6.47 -7.86 -8.78
CA ILE A 46 -5.48 -7.23 -9.66
C ILE A 46 -6.02 -5.91 -10.23
N ILE A 47 -7.23 -5.93 -10.80
CA ILE A 47 -7.87 -4.74 -11.39
C ILE A 47 -8.08 -3.66 -10.33
N MET A 48 -8.57 -4.01 -9.15
CA MET A 48 -8.77 -3.06 -8.05
C MET A 48 -7.44 -2.45 -7.57
N THR A 49 -6.37 -3.24 -7.53
CA THR A 49 -5.03 -2.76 -7.17
C THR A 49 -4.49 -1.80 -8.24
N VAL A 50 -4.63 -2.11 -9.52
CA VAL A 50 -4.22 -1.25 -10.63
C VAL A 50 -5.00 0.08 -10.60
N LEU A 51 -6.32 0.02 -10.59
CA LEU A 51 -7.16 1.22 -10.64
C LEU A 51 -6.99 2.10 -9.40
N GLY A 52 -6.86 1.48 -8.22
CA GLY A 52 -6.66 2.19 -6.97
C GLY A 52 -5.35 2.96 -6.93
N ASN A 53 -4.23 2.35 -7.31
CA ASN A 53 -2.93 3.00 -7.30
C ASN A 53 -2.79 4.04 -8.42
N LEU A 54 -3.36 3.81 -9.60
CA LEU A 54 -3.48 4.83 -10.62
C LEU A 54 -4.27 6.04 -10.13
N LEU A 55 -5.39 5.83 -9.43
CA LEU A 55 -6.19 6.91 -8.85
C LEU A 55 -5.38 7.72 -7.83
N VAL A 56 -4.59 7.09 -6.97
CA VAL A 56 -3.67 7.77 -6.03
C VAL A 56 -2.69 8.65 -6.79
N MET A 57 -2.02 8.12 -7.80
CA MET A 57 -1.03 8.85 -8.60
C MET A 57 -1.66 10.05 -9.32
N VAL A 58 -2.80 9.86 -10.00
CA VAL A 58 -3.51 10.92 -10.72
C VAL A 58 -4.00 12.01 -9.74
N ALA A 59 -4.54 11.64 -8.58
CA ALA A 59 -4.99 12.58 -7.57
C ALA A 59 -3.84 13.47 -7.05
N LEU A 60 -2.67 12.87 -6.80
CA LEU A 60 -1.48 13.59 -6.36
C LEU A 60 -0.89 14.48 -7.46
N CYS A 61 -0.98 14.08 -8.72
CA CYS A 61 -0.56 14.91 -9.85
C CYS A 61 -1.49 16.12 -10.06
N LYS A 62 -2.81 15.95 -9.93
CA LYS A 62 -3.80 17.00 -10.18
C LYS A 62 -3.95 17.99 -9.01
N ASP A 63 -3.90 17.53 -7.76
CA ASP A 63 -4.09 18.39 -6.58
C ASP A 63 -2.78 19.04 -6.14
N ARG A 64 -2.67 20.37 -6.39
CA ARG A 64 -1.51 21.18 -5.98
C ARG A 64 -1.27 21.20 -4.46
N HIS A 65 -2.33 21.08 -3.66
CA HIS A 65 -2.22 21.04 -2.19
C HIS A 65 -1.57 19.73 -1.70
N LEU A 66 -1.96 18.60 -2.29
CA LEU A 66 -1.34 17.32 -1.98
C LEU A 66 0.13 17.30 -2.41
N ARG A 67 0.44 17.82 -3.61
CA ARG A 67 1.81 17.84 -4.15
C ARG A 67 2.81 18.66 -3.32
N LYS A 68 2.36 19.69 -2.57
CA LYS A 68 3.23 20.50 -1.70
C LYS A 68 3.76 19.76 -0.47
N LYS A 69 3.14 18.64 -0.07
CA LYS A 69 3.56 17.86 1.11
C LYS A 69 4.66 16.88 0.74
N LYS A 70 5.80 16.95 1.43
CA LYS A 70 6.97 16.07 1.18
C LYS A 70 6.65 14.59 1.35
N THR A 71 5.83 14.22 2.34
CA THR A 71 5.33 12.86 2.56
C THR A 71 4.69 12.26 1.30
N ASN A 72 4.01 13.08 0.50
CA ASN A 72 3.25 12.60 -0.65
C ASN A 72 4.15 12.14 -1.81
N TYR A 73 5.42 12.55 -1.84
CA TYR A 73 6.39 11.98 -2.79
C TYR A 73 6.66 10.52 -2.49
N PHE A 74 6.78 10.14 -1.20
CA PHE A 74 6.90 8.73 -0.81
C PHE A 74 5.62 7.94 -1.13
N ILE A 75 4.43 8.56 -0.95
CA ILE A 75 3.14 7.92 -1.27
C ILE A 75 3.00 7.69 -2.78
N VAL A 76 3.43 8.64 -3.64
CA VAL A 76 3.44 8.42 -5.11
C VAL A 76 4.37 7.26 -5.48
N SER A 77 5.58 7.24 -4.92
CA SER A 77 6.56 6.21 -5.21
C SER A 77 6.10 4.83 -4.70
N LEU A 78 5.44 4.78 -3.54
CA LEU A 78 4.79 3.57 -3.02
C LEU A 78 3.67 3.10 -3.96
N ALA A 79 2.77 4.00 -4.37
CA ALA A 79 1.70 3.66 -5.31
C ALA A 79 2.24 3.18 -6.67
N PHE A 80 3.39 3.70 -7.11
CA PHE A 80 4.06 3.23 -8.30
C PHE A 80 4.63 1.80 -8.12
N ALA A 81 5.27 1.51 -6.98
CA ALA A 81 5.73 0.15 -6.66
C ALA A 81 4.55 -0.85 -6.61
N ASP A 82 3.45 -0.48 -5.93
CA ASP A 82 2.23 -1.30 -5.83
C ASP A 82 1.56 -1.52 -7.20
N LEU A 83 1.59 -0.52 -8.06
CA LEU A 83 1.11 -0.65 -9.45
C LEU A 83 1.96 -1.65 -10.24
N LEU A 84 3.29 -1.61 -10.09
CA LEU A 84 4.18 -2.56 -10.75
C LEU A 84 3.97 -3.99 -10.23
N VAL A 85 3.75 -4.19 -8.91
CA VAL A 85 3.35 -5.49 -8.36
C VAL A 85 2.10 -6.01 -9.05
N ALA A 86 1.07 -5.16 -9.19
CA ALA A 86 -0.20 -5.54 -9.78
C ALA A 86 -0.13 -5.86 -11.29
N VAL A 87 0.77 -5.20 -12.04
CA VAL A 87 0.86 -5.38 -13.50
C VAL A 87 1.90 -6.43 -13.89
N VAL A 88 3.00 -6.54 -13.13
CA VAL A 88 4.16 -7.37 -13.53
C VAL A 88 4.23 -8.68 -12.73
N VAL A 89 3.83 -8.69 -11.45
CA VAL A 89 4.01 -9.86 -10.58
C VAL A 89 2.72 -10.67 -10.42
N MET A 90 1.64 -10.01 -10.00
CA MET A 90 0.37 -10.68 -9.68
C MET A 90 -0.25 -11.47 -10.84
N PRO A 91 -0.22 -11.02 -12.12
CA PRO A 91 -0.81 -11.79 -13.20
C PRO A 91 -0.15 -13.15 -13.40
N PHE A 92 1.18 -13.21 -13.33
CA PHE A 92 1.91 -14.48 -13.45
C PHE A 92 1.70 -15.40 -12.24
N ALA A 93 1.58 -14.82 -11.04
CA ALA A 93 1.22 -15.57 -9.84
C ALA A 93 -0.20 -16.14 -9.93
N ALA A 94 -1.14 -15.39 -10.51
CA ALA A 94 -2.52 -15.83 -10.72
C ALA A 94 -2.59 -16.96 -11.77
N ILE A 95 -1.87 -16.83 -12.87
CA ILE A 95 -1.80 -17.88 -13.92
C ILE A 95 -1.20 -19.15 -13.33
N GLU A 96 -0.08 -19.07 -12.59
CA GLU A 96 0.55 -20.22 -11.95
C GLU A 96 -0.40 -20.92 -10.97
N LEU A 97 -1.10 -20.15 -10.13
CA LEU A 97 -2.04 -20.69 -9.14
C LEU A 97 -3.26 -21.35 -9.78
N THR A 98 -3.82 -20.77 -10.83
CA THR A 98 -5.05 -21.29 -11.47
C THR A 98 -4.79 -22.43 -12.45
N THR A 99 -3.64 -22.44 -13.11
CA THR A 99 -3.26 -23.52 -14.05
C THR A 99 -2.49 -24.66 -13.37
N GLY A 100 -1.90 -24.40 -12.20
CA GLY A 100 -1.02 -25.34 -11.51
C GLY A 100 0.27 -25.62 -12.30
N GLN A 101 0.69 -24.72 -13.19
CA GLN A 101 1.84 -24.92 -14.07
C GLN A 101 2.58 -23.61 -14.33
N TRP A 102 3.92 -23.68 -14.41
CA TRP A 102 4.77 -22.60 -14.87
C TRP A 102 5.30 -22.90 -16.28
N ARG A 103 4.93 -22.09 -17.25
CA ARG A 103 5.26 -22.32 -18.68
C ARG A 103 6.33 -21.39 -19.25
N TYR A 104 6.88 -20.50 -18.41
CA TYR A 104 7.73 -19.41 -18.91
C TYR A 104 9.23 -19.66 -18.72
N GLY A 105 9.61 -20.87 -18.32
CA GLY A 105 11.00 -21.25 -18.13
C GLY A 105 11.62 -20.78 -16.80
N GLU A 106 12.81 -21.28 -16.52
CA GLU A 106 13.50 -21.08 -15.23
C GLU A 106 14.01 -19.65 -15.09
N ILE A 107 14.60 -19.08 -16.14
CA ILE A 107 15.14 -17.71 -16.11
C ILE A 107 14.03 -16.70 -15.77
N PHE A 108 12.87 -16.84 -16.41
CA PHE A 108 11.75 -15.94 -16.14
C PHE A 108 11.15 -16.16 -14.73
N CYS A 109 11.20 -17.38 -14.19
CA CYS A 109 10.86 -17.66 -12.80
C CYS A 109 11.75 -16.85 -11.85
N LEU A 110 13.08 -16.88 -12.04
CA LEU A 110 14.03 -16.10 -11.22
C LEU A 110 13.82 -14.58 -11.39
N VAL A 111 13.60 -14.10 -12.60
CA VAL A 111 13.33 -12.68 -12.88
C VAL A 111 12.04 -12.23 -12.18
N ARG A 112 10.94 -12.99 -12.33
CA ARG A 112 9.66 -12.68 -11.67
C ARG A 112 9.82 -12.66 -10.15
N THR A 113 10.51 -13.65 -9.57
CA THR A 113 10.77 -13.71 -8.12
C THR A 113 11.65 -12.55 -7.66
N SER A 114 12.67 -12.19 -8.43
CA SER A 114 13.51 -11.02 -8.14
C SER A 114 12.70 -9.72 -8.17
N LEU A 115 11.80 -9.55 -9.14
CA LEU A 115 10.89 -8.40 -9.22
C LEU A 115 9.91 -8.36 -8.04
N ASP A 116 9.40 -9.51 -7.62
CA ASP A 116 8.51 -9.60 -6.45
C ASP A 116 9.22 -9.13 -5.18
N VAL A 117 10.38 -9.70 -4.86
CA VAL A 117 11.20 -9.30 -3.72
C VAL A 117 11.62 -7.83 -3.81
N PHE A 118 11.98 -7.35 -5.00
CA PHE A 118 12.37 -5.97 -5.27
C PHE A 118 11.25 -4.98 -4.94
N LEU A 119 10.08 -5.17 -5.52
CA LEU A 119 8.95 -4.25 -5.40
C LEU A 119 8.37 -4.28 -3.97
N THR A 120 8.30 -5.46 -3.36
CA THR A 120 7.90 -5.61 -1.96
C THR A 120 8.86 -4.90 -1.02
N THR A 121 10.16 -5.12 -1.16
CA THR A 121 11.19 -4.45 -0.34
C THR A 121 11.15 -2.94 -0.54
N ALA A 122 11.01 -2.46 -1.78
CA ALA A 122 10.85 -1.03 -2.06
C ALA A 122 9.63 -0.46 -1.34
N SER A 123 8.47 -1.12 -1.39
CA SER A 123 7.24 -0.68 -0.69
C SER A 123 7.46 -0.59 0.82
N ILE A 124 8.14 -1.55 1.44
CA ILE A 124 8.48 -1.53 2.87
C ILE A 124 9.37 -0.33 3.22
N LEU A 125 10.43 -0.11 2.45
CA LEU A 125 11.35 1.00 2.66
C LEU A 125 10.66 2.36 2.49
N HIS A 126 9.71 2.49 1.55
CA HIS A 126 8.89 3.71 1.41
C HIS A 126 8.02 3.96 2.64
N LEU A 127 7.39 2.92 3.21
CA LEU A 127 6.64 3.03 4.46
C LEU A 127 7.53 3.45 5.63
N CYS A 128 8.76 2.92 5.71
CA CYS A 128 9.76 3.34 6.70
C CYS A 128 10.12 4.82 6.56
N CYS A 129 10.35 5.30 5.34
CA CYS A 129 10.60 6.72 5.05
C CYS A 129 9.40 7.60 5.41
N ILE A 130 8.16 7.15 5.17
CA ILE A 130 6.94 7.84 5.59
C ILE A 130 6.87 7.93 7.12
N ALA A 131 7.17 6.86 7.85
CA ALA A 131 7.21 6.85 9.29
C ALA A 131 8.24 7.84 9.84
N LEU A 132 9.42 7.89 9.25
CA LEU A 132 10.50 8.82 9.61
C LEU A 132 10.10 10.29 9.32
N ASP A 133 9.48 10.57 8.18
CA ASP A 133 8.94 11.90 7.86
C ASP A 133 7.91 12.35 8.91
N ARG A 134 7.01 11.46 9.32
CA ARG A 134 6.02 11.76 10.36
C ARG A 134 6.65 11.97 11.73
N TYR A 135 7.65 11.18 12.07
CA TYR A 135 8.41 11.38 13.30
C TYR A 135 9.02 12.79 13.37
N TYR A 136 9.74 13.22 12.34
CA TYR A 136 10.30 14.57 12.30
C TYR A 136 9.23 15.67 12.32
N ALA A 137 8.08 15.45 11.66
CA ALA A 137 7.02 16.44 11.59
C ALA A 137 6.28 16.65 12.93
N ILE A 138 6.21 15.62 13.78
CA ILE A 138 5.41 15.62 15.01
C ILE A 138 6.27 15.73 16.27
N CYS A 139 7.37 14.99 16.34
CA CYS A 139 8.19 14.89 17.53
C CYS A 139 9.30 15.96 17.58
N CYS A 140 9.66 16.56 16.44
CA CYS A 140 10.71 17.54 16.37
C CYS A 140 10.17 18.96 16.15
N GLN A 141 11.00 19.97 16.52
CA GLN A 141 10.67 21.35 16.24
C GLN A 141 10.55 21.63 14.72
N PRO A 142 9.72 22.59 14.29
CA PRO A 142 9.53 22.90 12.86
C PRO A 142 10.83 23.26 12.12
N LEU A 143 11.79 23.86 12.80
CA LEU A 143 13.10 24.18 12.24
C LEU A 143 13.89 22.90 11.93
N VAL A 144 13.89 21.93 12.85
CA VAL A 144 14.54 20.62 12.68
C VAL A 144 13.90 19.87 11.49
N TYR A 145 12.58 19.89 11.37
CA TYR A 145 11.91 19.30 10.23
C TYR A 145 12.36 19.92 8.89
N ARG A 146 12.47 21.24 8.82
CA ARG A 146 12.92 21.94 7.59
C ARG A 146 14.35 21.56 7.22
N THR A 147 15.26 21.43 8.20
CA THR A 147 16.66 21.07 7.97
C THR A 147 16.87 19.58 7.68
N LYS A 148 16.10 18.70 8.31
CA LYS A 148 16.22 17.23 8.12
C LYS A 148 15.49 16.72 6.87
N MET A 149 14.35 17.32 6.49
CA MET A 149 13.54 16.92 5.34
C MET A 149 13.68 17.93 4.19
N THR A 150 14.91 18.11 3.69
CA THR A 150 15.16 18.93 2.49
C THR A 150 14.73 18.19 1.21
N PRO A 151 14.44 18.87 0.09
CA PRO A 151 14.11 18.19 -1.18
C PRO A 151 15.19 17.20 -1.63
N VAL A 152 16.47 17.57 -1.47
CA VAL A 152 17.59 16.70 -1.83
C VAL A 152 17.60 15.43 -0.98
N ARG A 153 17.40 15.54 0.33
CA ARG A 153 17.34 14.36 1.21
C ARG A 153 16.14 13.46 0.90
N VAL A 154 14.99 14.05 0.59
CA VAL A 154 13.81 13.28 0.16
C VAL A 154 14.13 12.52 -1.14
N ALA A 155 14.78 13.16 -2.11
CA ALA A 155 15.20 12.50 -3.34
C ALA A 155 16.22 11.37 -3.09
N LEU A 156 17.21 11.60 -2.20
CA LEU A 156 18.18 10.57 -1.81
C LEU A 156 17.52 9.40 -1.07
N MET A 157 16.54 9.66 -0.19
CA MET A 157 15.78 8.60 0.48
C MET A 157 14.95 7.80 -0.51
N LEU A 158 14.28 8.45 -1.46
CA LEU A 158 13.54 7.78 -2.53
C LEU A 158 14.46 6.92 -3.40
N GLY A 159 15.57 7.50 -3.89
CA GLY A 159 16.57 6.75 -4.65
C GLY A 159 17.17 5.59 -3.86
N GLY A 160 17.46 5.81 -2.58
CA GLY A 160 17.94 4.77 -1.66
C GLY A 160 16.97 3.60 -1.51
N CYS A 161 15.66 3.85 -1.41
CA CYS A 161 14.65 2.79 -1.35
C CYS A 161 14.71 1.87 -2.58
N TRP A 162 14.81 2.43 -3.78
CA TRP A 162 14.88 1.68 -5.02
C TRP A 162 16.22 0.95 -5.20
N VAL A 163 17.34 1.61 -4.91
CA VAL A 163 18.69 1.03 -5.05
C VAL A 163 18.89 -0.11 -4.05
N ILE A 164 18.58 0.11 -2.76
CA ILE A 164 18.74 -0.93 -1.73
C ILE A 164 17.86 -2.14 -2.05
N ALA A 165 16.60 -1.92 -2.41
CA ALA A 165 15.70 -3.00 -2.79
C ALA A 165 16.24 -3.80 -3.99
N SER A 166 16.81 -3.12 -5.00
CA SER A 166 17.41 -3.76 -6.18
C SER A 166 18.57 -4.67 -5.80
N PHE A 167 19.49 -4.20 -4.96
CA PHE A 167 20.64 -5.01 -4.53
C PHE A 167 20.24 -6.23 -3.69
N ILE A 168 19.24 -6.09 -2.80
CA ILE A 168 18.78 -7.18 -1.94
C ILE A 168 18.04 -8.26 -2.74
N SER A 169 17.35 -7.89 -3.83
CA SER A 169 16.56 -8.81 -4.63
C SER A 169 17.35 -9.44 -5.76
N PHE A 170 17.85 -8.64 -6.70
CA PHE A 170 18.43 -9.18 -7.93
C PHE A 170 19.76 -9.87 -7.70
N LEU A 171 20.66 -9.27 -6.91
CA LEU A 171 22.01 -9.81 -6.76
C LEU A 171 22.01 -11.25 -6.18
N PRO A 172 21.39 -11.54 -5.04
CA PRO A 172 21.45 -12.88 -4.46
C PRO A 172 20.58 -13.91 -5.21
N ILE A 173 19.48 -13.49 -5.85
CA ILE A 173 18.60 -14.41 -6.57
C ILE A 173 19.22 -14.78 -7.92
N MET A 174 19.69 -13.82 -8.70
CA MET A 174 20.28 -14.07 -10.02
C MET A 174 21.64 -14.75 -9.95
N GLN A 175 22.37 -14.61 -8.83
CA GLN A 175 23.62 -15.34 -8.57
C GLN A 175 23.39 -16.67 -7.84
N SER A 176 22.15 -17.09 -7.66
CA SER A 176 21.76 -18.34 -6.99
C SER A 176 22.32 -18.49 -5.56
N TRP A 177 22.63 -17.39 -4.85
CA TRP A 177 23.09 -17.46 -3.45
C TRP A 177 22.05 -18.06 -2.52
N HIS A 178 20.77 -17.93 -2.86
CA HIS A 178 19.64 -18.51 -2.12
C HIS A 178 19.65 -20.05 -2.16
N ALA A 179 20.27 -20.66 -3.19
CA ALA A 179 20.26 -22.09 -3.46
C ALA A 179 21.48 -22.82 -2.88
N ILE A 180 22.55 -22.11 -2.50
CA ILE A 180 23.81 -22.72 -2.04
C ILE A 180 23.57 -23.66 -0.85
N GLY A 181 23.95 -24.95 -1.03
CA GLY A 181 23.86 -25.98 -0.01
C GLY A 181 22.46 -26.58 0.18
N ILE A 182 21.54 -26.33 -0.73
CA ILE A 182 20.19 -26.92 -0.78
C ILE A 182 19.79 -27.34 -2.19
N GLU A 183 20.77 -27.55 -3.06
CA GLU A 183 20.57 -27.93 -4.46
C GLU A 183 19.75 -29.21 -4.59
N ASP A 184 20.06 -30.23 -3.78
CA ASP A 184 19.35 -31.50 -3.75
C ASP A 184 17.85 -31.32 -3.43
N ILE A 185 17.53 -30.46 -2.48
CA ILE A 185 16.14 -30.18 -2.09
C ILE A 185 15.38 -29.50 -3.24
N ILE A 186 16.05 -28.60 -3.97
CA ILE A 186 15.46 -27.91 -5.12
C ILE A 186 15.19 -28.90 -6.25
N GLU A 187 16.13 -29.82 -6.53
CA GLU A 187 15.98 -30.84 -7.54
C GLU A 187 14.88 -31.83 -7.19
N GLU A 188 14.82 -32.31 -5.95
CA GLU A 188 13.74 -33.17 -5.47
C GLU A 188 12.37 -32.53 -5.64
N ARG A 189 12.21 -31.25 -5.31
CA ARG A 189 10.95 -30.51 -5.50
C ARG A 189 10.61 -30.31 -6.99
N LYS A 190 11.59 -30.04 -7.83
CA LYS A 190 11.39 -29.98 -9.28
C LYS A 190 10.94 -31.34 -9.84
N PHE A 191 11.56 -32.42 -9.39
CA PHE A 191 11.22 -33.80 -9.82
C PHE A 191 9.83 -34.23 -9.35
N SER A 192 9.50 -34.01 -8.08
CA SER A 192 8.17 -34.32 -7.53
C SER A 192 7.05 -33.58 -8.26
N SER A 193 7.33 -32.36 -8.72
CA SER A 193 6.38 -31.56 -9.52
C SER A 193 6.25 -32.05 -10.96
N SER A 194 7.29 -32.72 -11.51
CA SER A 194 7.34 -33.19 -12.90
C SER A 194 6.72 -34.58 -13.10
N SER A 195 6.59 -35.38 -12.04
CA SER A 195 6.19 -36.78 -12.10
C SER A 195 4.77 -37.04 -12.61
N SER A 196 3.92 -36.02 -12.71
CA SER A 196 2.50 -36.18 -13.14
C SER A 196 2.17 -35.60 -14.52
N SER A 197 3.07 -35.59 -15.50
CA SER A 197 2.88 -35.03 -16.85
C SER A 197 3.61 -33.71 -17.08
N ASN A 198 4.78 -33.73 -17.66
CA ASN A 198 5.49 -32.60 -18.33
C ASN A 198 5.25 -31.17 -17.71
N LYS A 199 4.88 -31.10 -16.41
CA LYS A 199 4.54 -29.89 -15.70
C LYS A 199 5.78 -29.36 -15.02
N THR A 200 6.22 -28.17 -15.39
CA THR A 200 7.26 -27.42 -14.69
C THR A 200 6.60 -26.46 -13.72
N ASN A 201 7.14 -26.33 -12.50
CA ASN A 201 6.71 -25.33 -11.52
C ASN A 201 7.86 -24.35 -11.29
N CYS A 202 7.51 -23.10 -10.97
CA CYS A 202 8.49 -22.11 -10.52
C CYS A 202 8.85 -22.41 -9.05
N VAL A 203 9.85 -23.27 -8.84
CA VAL A 203 10.31 -23.64 -7.52
C VAL A 203 11.33 -22.62 -7.03
N PHE A 204 10.99 -21.88 -5.99
CA PHE A 204 11.89 -20.96 -5.31
C PHE A 204 11.97 -21.30 -3.83
N VAL A 205 13.13 -21.81 -3.41
CA VAL A 205 13.44 -22.20 -2.04
C VAL A 205 14.70 -21.43 -1.61
N VAL A 206 14.79 -21.08 -0.35
CA VAL A 206 15.90 -20.28 0.17
C VAL A 206 16.63 -21.00 1.29
N ASN A 207 17.96 -20.93 1.29
CA ASN A 207 18.78 -21.45 2.36
C ASN A 207 18.68 -20.59 3.64
N ARG A 208 19.14 -21.14 4.77
CA ARG A 208 19.08 -20.47 6.09
C ARG A 208 19.73 -19.09 6.11
N PRO A 209 20.97 -18.89 5.63
CA PRO A 209 21.60 -17.56 5.64
C PRO A 209 20.80 -16.54 4.82
N HIS A 210 20.34 -16.90 3.62
CA HIS A 210 19.56 -16.01 2.76
C HIS A 210 18.20 -15.65 3.42
N ALA A 211 17.49 -16.63 3.96
CA ALA A 211 16.22 -16.42 4.65
C ALA A 211 16.36 -15.43 5.81
N LEU A 212 17.39 -15.59 6.66
CA LEU A 212 17.65 -14.71 7.79
C LEU A 212 18.05 -13.29 7.35
N ILE A 213 19.03 -13.17 6.45
CA ILE A 213 19.57 -11.87 6.04
C ILE A 213 18.51 -11.07 5.27
N CYS A 214 17.87 -11.69 4.27
CA CYS A 214 16.86 -11.01 3.46
C CYS A 214 15.63 -10.61 4.31
N SER A 215 15.14 -11.50 5.17
CA SER A 215 14.01 -11.15 6.06
C SER A 215 14.40 -10.07 7.07
N ALA A 216 15.61 -10.11 7.62
CA ALA A 216 16.07 -9.07 8.54
C ALA A 216 16.11 -7.70 7.87
N VAL A 217 16.71 -7.59 6.68
CA VAL A 217 16.89 -6.32 5.98
C VAL A 217 15.60 -5.83 5.32
N ALA A 218 14.83 -6.75 4.69
CA ALA A 218 13.62 -6.37 3.99
C ALA A 218 12.43 -6.13 4.92
N PHE A 219 12.34 -6.78 6.07
CA PHE A 219 11.15 -6.72 6.93
C PHE A 219 11.44 -6.38 8.39
N TYR A 220 12.25 -7.17 9.12
CA TYR A 220 12.35 -7.03 10.58
C TYR A 220 13.01 -5.74 11.02
N VAL A 221 14.10 -5.30 10.37
CA VAL A 221 14.78 -4.03 10.71
C VAL A 221 13.89 -2.83 10.35
N PRO A 222 13.32 -2.70 9.14
CA PRO A 222 12.35 -1.66 8.83
C PRO A 222 11.15 -1.65 9.80
N LEU A 223 10.58 -2.81 10.11
CA LEU A 223 9.48 -2.93 11.06
C LEU A 223 9.86 -2.39 12.45
N GLY A 224 11.02 -2.76 12.97
CA GLY A 224 11.52 -2.27 14.26
C GLY A 224 11.66 -0.74 14.27
N LEU A 225 12.26 -0.17 13.22
CA LEU A 225 12.38 1.30 13.07
C LEU A 225 11.01 1.99 12.99
N MET A 226 10.06 1.39 12.28
CA MET A 226 8.70 1.92 12.18
C MET A 226 7.98 1.88 13.52
N VAL A 227 8.05 0.76 14.26
CA VAL A 227 7.44 0.62 15.60
C VAL A 227 8.01 1.67 16.54
N LEU A 228 9.33 1.85 16.58
CA LEU A 228 9.98 2.87 17.39
C LEU A 228 9.54 4.29 17.02
N ALA A 229 9.46 4.61 15.73
CA ALA A 229 8.99 5.91 15.26
C ALA A 229 7.54 6.17 15.73
N TYR A 230 6.63 5.21 15.53
CA TYR A 230 5.22 5.36 15.93
C TYR A 230 5.01 5.37 17.43
N GLN A 231 5.80 4.63 18.20
CA GLN A 231 5.80 4.71 19.67
C GLN A 231 6.15 6.14 20.13
N ARG A 232 7.19 6.74 19.57
CA ARG A 232 7.58 8.13 19.88
C ARG A 232 6.50 9.14 19.45
N ILE A 233 5.93 8.97 18.27
CA ILE A 233 4.82 9.80 17.79
C ILE A 233 3.62 9.70 18.73
N TYR A 234 3.27 8.50 19.20
CA TYR A 234 2.15 8.29 20.11
C TYR A 234 2.38 8.98 21.47
N ILE A 235 3.56 8.80 22.09
CA ILE A 235 3.91 9.43 23.36
C ILE A 235 3.85 10.96 23.24
N THR A 236 4.42 11.54 22.19
CA THR A 236 4.41 12.98 21.93
C THR A 236 3.00 13.50 21.72
N ALA A 237 2.18 12.80 20.93
CA ALA A 237 0.79 13.18 20.67
C ALA A 237 -0.07 13.16 21.95
N MET A 238 0.14 12.17 22.82
CA MET A 238 -0.54 12.10 24.13
C MET A 238 -0.10 13.23 25.07
N GLY A 239 1.19 13.58 25.09
CA GLY A 239 1.71 14.71 25.86
C GLY A 239 1.04 16.04 25.45
N HIS A 240 0.98 16.31 24.17
CA HIS A 240 0.31 17.51 23.64
C HIS A 240 -1.21 17.52 23.92
N ALA A 241 -1.87 16.37 23.82
CA ALA A 241 -3.30 16.27 24.13
C ALA A 241 -3.59 16.60 25.62
N ARG A 242 -2.73 16.16 26.53
CA ARG A 242 -2.83 16.48 27.97
C ARG A 242 -2.60 17.97 28.22
N GLN A 243 -1.57 18.58 27.62
CA GLN A 243 -1.29 20.01 27.76
C GLN A 243 -2.48 20.89 27.28
N ILE A 244 -3.08 20.55 26.14
CA ILE A 244 -4.28 21.26 25.65
C ILE A 244 -5.45 21.11 26.63
N GLY A 245 -5.65 19.92 27.21
CA GLY A 245 -6.71 19.68 28.19
C GLY A 245 -6.53 20.46 29.50
N THR A 246 -5.28 20.61 29.97
CA THR A 246 -4.98 21.43 31.16
C THR A 246 -5.17 22.91 30.91
N LEU A 247 -4.73 23.43 29.77
CA LEU A 247 -4.93 24.83 29.37
C LEU A 247 -6.42 25.18 29.19
N GLN A 248 -7.23 24.29 28.62
CA GLN A 248 -8.67 24.48 28.50
C GLN A 248 -9.37 24.51 29.88
N ARG A 249 -8.96 23.67 30.82
CA ARG A 249 -9.50 23.68 32.18
C ARG A 249 -9.08 24.93 32.94
N ALA A 250 -7.82 25.37 32.82
CA ALA A 250 -7.34 26.60 33.47
C ALA A 250 -8.03 27.85 32.89
N GLY A 251 -8.26 27.92 31.59
CA GLY A 251 -8.98 29.00 30.91
C GLY A 251 -10.47 29.09 31.26
N SER A 252 -11.08 27.98 31.66
CA SER A 252 -12.48 27.96 32.10
C SER A 252 -12.64 28.45 33.56
N ALA A 253 -11.56 28.48 34.35
CA ALA A 253 -11.59 28.89 35.74
C ALA A 253 -11.35 30.41 35.95
N HIS A 254 -10.83 31.12 34.94
CA HIS A 254 -10.58 32.58 35.04
C HIS A 254 -11.33 33.32 33.93
N TYR A 255 -12.52 33.80 34.25
CA TYR A 255 -13.32 34.70 33.41
C TYR A 255 -12.77 36.14 33.51
N SER A 256 -11.58 36.37 32.96
CA SER A 256 -11.03 37.73 32.76
C SER A 256 -10.35 37.69 31.39
N ALA A 257 -10.91 38.43 30.44
CA ALA A 257 -10.50 38.42 29.05
C ALA A 257 -9.00 38.86 28.92
N PRO A 258 -8.14 38.02 28.33
CA PRO A 258 -6.81 38.46 27.93
C PRO A 258 -6.82 39.17 26.58
N PRO A 259 -5.86 40.06 26.29
CA PRO A 259 -5.83 40.85 25.06
C PRO A 259 -5.72 39.96 23.82
N HIS A 260 -6.52 40.28 22.82
CA HIS A 260 -6.81 39.52 21.60
C HIS A 260 -5.61 39.08 20.74
N HIS A 261 -4.39 39.48 21.04
CA HIS A 261 -3.22 39.23 20.17
C HIS A 261 -2.43 37.95 20.49
N TYR A 262 -2.46 37.46 21.72
CA TYR A 262 -1.71 36.24 22.12
C TYR A 262 -2.47 34.95 21.84
N LEU A 263 -3.81 34.99 21.81
CA LEU A 263 -4.66 33.80 21.56
C LEU A 263 -4.57 33.24 20.13
N SER A 264 -4.18 34.04 19.15
CA SER A 264 -4.16 33.62 17.74
C SER A 264 -3.01 32.67 17.41
N SER A 265 -1.83 32.82 18.00
CA SER A 265 -0.66 32.00 17.69
C SER A 265 -0.72 30.61 18.37
N GLU A 266 -1.19 30.52 19.62
CA GLU A 266 -1.37 29.25 20.33
C GLU A 266 -2.51 28.42 19.74
N GLN A 267 -3.61 29.07 19.35
CA GLN A 267 -4.75 28.39 18.73
C GLN A 267 -4.41 27.85 17.34
N GLN A 268 -3.54 28.54 16.60
CA GLN A 268 -3.02 28.07 15.30
C GLN A 268 -2.04 26.90 15.47
N GLY A 269 -1.18 26.91 16.48
CA GLY A 269 -0.29 25.80 16.85
C GLY A 269 -1.08 24.55 17.22
N SER A 270 -2.09 24.69 18.06
CA SER A 270 -2.96 23.59 18.52
C SER A 270 -3.75 22.96 17.37
N SER A 271 -4.29 23.76 16.45
CA SER A 271 -5.05 23.25 15.29
C SER A 271 -4.14 22.49 14.31
N ARG A 272 -2.93 22.98 14.07
CA ARG A 272 -1.92 22.30 13.24
C ARG A 272 -1.53 20.96 13.85
N MET A 273 -1.24 20.89 15.14
CA MET A 273 -0.86 19.67 15.84
C MET A 273 -1.99 18.61 15.79
N ARG A 274 -3.26 19.02 15.93
CA ARG A 274 -4.41 18.09 15.77
C ARG A 274 -4.48 17.47 14.37
N ILE A 275 -4.15 18.25 13.33
CA ILE A 275 -4.15 17.77 11.94
C ILE A 275 -3.00 16.75 11.74
N GLU A 276 -1.81 17.06 12.22
CA GLU A 276 -0.64 16.17 12.12
C GLU A 276 -0.85 14.85 12.91
N THR A 277 -1.43 14.92 14.11
CA THR A 277 -1.76 13.74 14.91
C THR A 277 -2.80 12.85 14.22
N LYS A 278 -3.83 13.44 13.58
CA LYS A 278 -4.80 12.67 12.79
C LYS A 278 -4.14 11.99 11.58
N ALA A 279 -3.24 12.69 10.90
CA ALA A 279 -2.48 12.11 9.80
C ALA A 279 -1.58 10.94 10.27
N ALA A 280 -0.94 11.07 11.42
CA ALA A 280 -0.13 10.00 12.01
C ALA A 280 -0.96 8.76 12.37
N LYS A 281 -2.15 8.94 12.96
CA LYS A 281 -3.06 7.80 13.23
C LYS A 281 -3.45 7.05 11.95
N THR A 282 -3.75 7.78 10.88
CA THR A 282 -4.06 7.18 9.57
C THR A 282 -2.90 6.31 9.08
N LEU A 283 -1.68 6.85 9.14
CA LEU A 283 -0.49 6.14 8.69
C LEU A 283 -0.15 4.96 9.60
N ALA A 284 -0.42 5.05 10.92
CA ALA A 284 -0.26 3.92 11.84
C ALA A 284 -1.18 2.74 11.48
N VAL A 285 -2.41 3.02 11.03
CA VAL A 285 -3.33 1.97 10.54
C VAL A 285 -2.79 1.33 9.27
N ILE A 286 -2.30 2.12 8.31
CA ILE A 286 -1.70 1.60 7.07
C ILE A 286 -0.51 0.69 7.39
N MET A 287 0.34 1.11 8.31
CA MET A 287 1.47 0.31 8.80
C MET A 287 1.03 -0.99 9.48
N GLY A 288 0.00 -0.93 10.33
CA GLY A 288 -0.56 -2.10 10.99
C GLY A 288 -1.10 -3.12 9.99
N CYS A 289 -1.85 -2.67 8.99
CA CYS A 289 -2.32 -3.51 7.89
C CYS A 289 -1.15 -4.16 7.14
N PHE A 290 -0.11 -3.37 6.82
CA PHE A 290 1.10 -3.87 6.18
C PHE A 290 1.76 -5.00 7.00
N CYS A 291 1.96 -4.77 8.30
CA CYS A 291 2.57 -5.78 9.18
C CYS A 291 1.74 -7.06 9.23
N LEU A 292 0.42 -6.96 9.37
CA LEU A 292 -0.48 -8.11 9.41
C LEU A 292 -0.46 -8.90 8.10
N CYS A 293 -0.37 -8.22 6.96
CA CYS A 293 -0.35 -8.88 5.65
C CYS A 293 0.97 -9.60 5.37
N TRP A 294 2.11 -9.04 5.79
CA TRP A 294 3.43 -9.58 5.46
C TRP A 294 4.08 -10.43 6.56
N ALA A 295 3.67 -10.27 7.83
CA ALA A 295 4.26 -11.03 8.93
C ALA A 295 4.17 -12.56 8.74
N PRO A 296 3.05 -13.17 8.29
CA PRO A 296 2.98 -14.60 8.09
C PRO A 296 4.02 -15.09 7.08
N PHE A 297 4.20 -14.37 5.96
CA PHE A 297 5.20 -14.70 4.93
C PHE A 297 6.62 -14.67 5.50
N PHE A 298 7.03 -13.58 6.15
CA PHE A 298 8.39 -13.43 6.66
C PHE A 298 8.70 -14.35 7.84
N ILE A 299 7.72 -14.66 8.68
CA ILE A 299 7.86 -15.67 9.74
C ILE A 299 8.11 -17.05 9.10
N THR A 300 7.28 -17.44 8.15
CA THR A 300 7.43 -18.72 7.43
C THR A 300 8.76 -18.78 6.69
N ASN A 301 9.17 -17.68 6.02
CA ASN A 301 10.45 -17.64 5.30
C ASN A 301 11.67 -17.88 6.19
N VAL A 302 11.61 -17.42 7.45
CA VAL A 302 12.68 -17.66 8.42
C VAL A 302 12.59 -19.06 9.02
N VAL A 303 11.40 -19.56 9.32
CA VAL A 303 11.19 -20.82 10.04
C VAL A 303 11.37 -22.05 9.14
N ASP A 304 10.88 -22.02 7.91
CA ASP A 304 10.80 -23.16 7.01
C ASP A 304 12.17 -23.87 6.76
N PRO A 305 13.29 -23.12 6.56
CA PRO A 305 14.60 -23.77 6.42
C PRO A 305 15.10 -24.52 7.68
N PHE A 306 14.55 -24.24 8.87
CA PHE A 306 14.91 -24.91 10.12
C PHE A 306 14.05 -26.14 10.42
N ILE A 307 12.88 -26.22 9.79
CA ILE A 307 11.96 -27.36 9.90
C ILE A 307 11.98 -28.25 8.65
N HIS A 308 13.13 -28.28 7.95
CA HIS A 308 13.36 -29.11 6.76
C HIS A 308 12.37 -28.85 5.62
N TYR A 309 11.97 -27.59 5.42
CA TYR A 309 11.07 -27.14 4.34
C TYR A 309 9.74 -27.88 4.32
N SER A 310 9.17 -28.13 5.51
CA SER A 310 7.95 -28.91 5.69
C SER A 310 6.65 -28.10 5.51
N VAL A 311 6.74 -26.79 5.32
CA VAL A 311 5.56 -25.92 5.13
C VAL A 311 4.88 -26.24 3.78
N PRO A 312 3.56 -26.54 3.79
CA PRO A 312 2.81 -26.84 2.57
C PRO A 312 2.81 -25.64 1.61
N TRP A 313 2.86 -25.93 0.28
CA TRP A 313 2.86 -24.90 -0.75
C TRP A 313 1.60 -24.02 -0.73
N GLN A 314 0.46 -24.56 -0.28
CA GLN A 314 -0.79 -23.81 -0.14
C GLN A 314 -0.65 -22.68 0.88
N MET A 315 0.07 -22.90 1.99
CA MET A 315 0.34 -21.85 2.98
C MET A 315 1.25 -20.77 2.41
N TRP A 316 2.32 -21.16 1.70
CA TRP A 316 3.18 -20.20 1.01
C TRP A 316 2.41 -19.31 0.03
N THR A 317 1.55 -19.93 -0.77
CA THR A 317 0.68 -19.22 -1.72
C THR A 317 -0.28 -18.29 -1.00
N ALA A 318 -0.93 -18.74 0.07
CA ALA A 318 -1.84 -17.93 0.85
C ALA A 318 -1.16 -16.70 1.47
N TRP A 319 0.04 -16.87 2.05
CA TRP A 319 0.80 -15.76 2.63
C TRP A 319 1.28 -14.77 1.57
N LEU A 320 1.69 -15.26 0.41
CA LEU A 320 2.11 -14.43 -0.70
C LEU A 320 0.95 -13.57 -1.22
N TRP A 321 -0.22 -14.16 -1.44
CA TRP A 321 -1.41 -13.43 -1.87
C TRP A 321 -1.92 -12.45 -0.81
N LEU A 322 -1.80 -12.80 0.48
CA LEU A 322 -2.10 -11.88 1.57
C LEU A 322 -1.19 -10.64 1.48
N GLY A 323 0.10 -10.83 1.18
CA GLY A 323 1.04 -9.75 0.90
C GLY A 323 0.65 -8.90 -0.31
N TYR A 324 0.23 -9.52 -1.41
CA TYR A 324 -0.22 -8.78 -2.61
C TYR A 324 -1.50 -7.97 -2.37
N ILE A 325 -2.44 -8.48 -1.58
CA ILE A 325 -3.64 -7.74 -1.17
C ILE A 325 -3.27 -6.43 -0.46
N ASN A 326 -2.17 -6.41 0.29
CA ASN A 326 -1.69 -5.18 0.93
C ASN A 326 -1.47 -4.04 -0.06
N SER A 327 -0.91 -4.32 -1.24
CA SER A 327 -0.73 -3.31 -2.30
C SER A 327 -2.05 -2.71 -2.79
N GLY A 328 -3.13 -3.52 -2.78
CA GLY A 328 -4.49 -3.07 -3.09
C GLY A 328 -5.16 -2.29 -1.96
N LEU A 329 -4.78 -2.53 -0.69
CA LEU A 329 -5.41 -1.86 0.46
C LEU A 329 -5.04 -0.39 0.59
N ASN A 330 -3.82 0.02 0.17
CA ASN A 330 -3.31 1.38 0.32
C ASN A 330 -4.26 2.46 -0.21
N PRO A 331 -4.80 2.41 -1.45
CA PRO A 331 -5.75 3.39 -1.96
C PRO A 331 -7.03 3.50 -1.12
N PHE A 332 -7.57 2.37 -0.66
CA PHE A 332 -8.76 2.35 0.18
C PHE A 332 -8.51 3.00 1.54
N LEU A 333 -7.39 2.67 2.18
CA LEU A 333 -7.01 3.29 3.44
C LEU A 333 -6.85 4.81 3.30
N TYR A 334 -6.28 5.30 2.20
CA TYR A 334 -6.23 6.74 1.92
C TYR A 334 -7.62 7.34 1.73
N ALA A 335 -8.52 6.67 1.02
CA ALA A 335 -9.89 7.13 0.78
C ALA A 335 -10.70 7.22 2.08
N PHE A 336 -10.61 6.22 2.95
CA PHE A 336 -11.38 6.18 4.19
C PHE A 336 -10.79 7.07 5.29
N LEU A 337 -9.49 7.07 5.45
CA LEU A 337 -8.83 7.68 6.61
C LEU A 337 -8.34 9.11 6.35
N ASN A 338 -8.12 9.52 5.10
CA ASN A 338 -7.55 10.82 4.76
C ASN A 338 -8.51 11.69 3.97
N ARG A 339 -9.09 12.71 4.63
CA ARG A 339 -10.04 13.65 4.01
C ARG A 339 -9.49 14.38 2.78
N ALA A 340 -8.19 14.66 2.74
CA ALA A 340 -7.57 15.36 1.60
C ALA A 340 -7.53 14.44 0.37
N PHE A 341 -7.13 13.19 0.53
CA PHE A 341 -7.17 12.19 -0.55
C PHE A 341 -8.59 11.91 -1.01
N ARG A 342 -9.55 11.77 -0.08
CA ARG A 342 -10.95 11.57 -0.45
C ARG A 342 -11.50 12.71 -1.32
N ARG A 343 -11.17 13.98 -0.99
CA ARG A 343 -11.55 15.11 -1.84
C ARG A 343 -10.90 15.06 -3.22
N ALA A 344 -9.60 14.72 -3.27
CA ALA A 344 -8.88 14.61 -4.52
C ALA A 344 -9.42 13.47 -5.40
N PHE A 345 -9.78 12.32 -4.80
CA PHE A 345 -10.41 11.19 -5.50
C PHE A 345 -11.78 11.58 -6.08
N LEU A 346 -12.63 12.26 -5.30
CA LEU A 346 -13.91 12.77 -5.80
C LEU A 346 -13.73 13.77 -6.94
N MET A 347 -12.72 14.66 -6.88
CA MET A 347 -12.41 15.56 -7.99
C MET A 347 -11.97 14.84 -9.26
N VAL A 348 -11.24 13.73 -9.13
CA VAL A 348 -10.79 12.95 -10.27
C VAL A 348 -11.94 12.14 -10.88
N LEU A 349 -12.77 11.49 -10.04
CA LEU A 349 -13.82 10.57 -10.47
C LEU A 349 -15.08 11.30 -10.98
N CYS A 350 -15.47 12.43 -10.34
CA CYS A 350 -16.74 13.09 -10.64
C CYS A 350 -16.65 14.13 -11.76
N CYS A 351 -15.52 14.25 -12.49
CA CYS A 351 -15.31 15.17 -13.63
C CYS A 351 -15.85 16.62 -13.45
N GLY A 352 -16.19 17.01 -12.21
CA GLY A 352 -16.89 18.23 -11.86
C GLY A 352 -16.03 19.24 -11.09
N GLY A 353 -14.76 19.41 -11.48
CA GLY A 353 -13.77 20.20 -10.73
C GLY A 353 -14.12 21.67 -10.52
N GLU A 354 -14.96 22.29 -11.31
CA GLU A 354 -15.25 23.72 -11.17
C GLU A 354 -16.31 24.05 -10.11
N ARG A 355 -17.31 23.22 -9.91
CA ARG A 355 -18.37 23.48 -8.92
C ARG A 355 -17.93 23.25 -7.47
N TYR A 356 -17.08 22.28 -7.23
CA TYR A 356 -16.64 21.92 -5.87
C TYR A 356 -15.56 22.88 -5.32
N VAL A 357 -14.73 23.48 -6.20
CA VAL A 357 -13.72 24.48 -5.83
C VAL A 357 -14.41 25.79 -5.38
N ARG A 358 -15.54 26.15 -5.98
CA ARG A 358 -16.30 27.37 -5.60
C ARG A 358 -16.96 27.25 -4.22
N GLN A 359 -17.37 26.05 -3.79
CA GLN A 359 -18.03 25.87 -2.49
C GLN A 359 -17.05 25.82 -1.30
N GLY A 360 -15.76 25.49 -1.53
CA GLY A 360 -14.72 25.47 -0.50
C GLY A 360 -14.03 26.82 -0.25
N SER A 361 -14.26 27.82 -1.07
CA SER A 361 -13.63 29.14 -0.98
C SER A 361 -14.48 30.22 -0.25
N TYR A 362 -15.67 29.87 0.21
CA TYR A 362 -16.39 30.72 1.14
C TYR A 362 -15.85 30.46 2.57
N GLY A 363 -14.76 31.17 2.89
CA GLY A 363 -14.45 31.50 4.28
C GLY A 363 -15.61 32.33 4.85
N PRO A 364 -15.86 32.31 6.17
CA PRO A 364 -16.91 33.10 6.76
C PRO A 364 -16.62 34.57 6.47
N THR A 365 -17.41 35.18 5.63
CA THR A 365 -17.46 36.62 5.50
C THR A 365 -17.87 37.18 6.88
N ARG A 366 -16.91 37.75 7.60
CA ARG A 366 -17.20 38.55 8.77
C ARG A 366 -18.15 39.69 8.31
N ARG A 367 -19.42 39.58 8.68
CA ARG A 367 -20.33 40.71 8.65
C ARG A 367 -19.84 41.69 9.71
N TYR A 368 -19.22 42.77 9.27
CA TYR A 368 -19.08 43.94 10.08
C TYR A 368 -20.45 44.67 10.06
N SER A 369 -21.18 44.54 11.15
CA SER A 369 -22.37 45.35 11.41
C SER A 369 -21.88 46.58 12.18
N GLY A 370 -21.64 47.64 11.46
CA GLY A 370 -21.49 48.99 12.04
C GLY A 370 -22.85 49.64 12.05
N SER A 371 -23.46 49.79 13.22
CA SER A 371 -24.64 50.63 13.40
C SER A 371 -24.21 52.04 13.60
N VAL A 372 -24.52 52.93 12.65
CA VAL A 372 -24.51 54.37 12.84
C VAL A 372 -25.87 54.85 12.37
N ASN A 373 -26.63 55.38 13.32
CA ASN A 373 -27.89 56.13 13.11
C ASN A 373 -28.94 55.54 12.14
N GLY A 374 -29.71 54.59 12.63
CA GLY A 374 -31.14 54.45 12.27
C GLY A 374 -31.52 54.05 10.83
N ASN A 375 -30.59 53.91 9.88
CA ASN A 375 -30.92 53.48 8.52
C ASN A 375 -29.87 52.50 8.01
N SER A 376 -30.26 51.26 7.84
CA SER A 376 -29.39 50.19 7.29
C SER A 376 -29.30 50.33 5.76
N VAL A 377 -28.15 50.79 5.26
CA VAL A 377 -27.79 50.72 3.84
C VAL A 377 -26.75 49.60 3.69
N ALA A 378 -27.11 48.51 3.02
CA ALA A 378 -26.21 47.43 2.69
C ALA A 378 -25.35 47.82 1.48
N LEU A 379 -24.09 48.23 1.72
CA LEU A 379 -23.08 48.42 0.68
C LEU A 379 -22.42 47.07 0.32
N ARG A 380 -22.70 46.64 -0.90
CA ARG A 380 -22.03 45.47 -1.54
C ARG A 380 -20.74 46.01 -2.20
N LEU A 381 -19.60 45.85 -1.53
CA LEU A 381 -18.29 46.07 -2.15
C LEU A 381 -17.82 44.75 -2.80
N SER A 382 -17.96 44.70 -4.13
CA SER A 382 -17.33 43.69 -4.97
C SER A 382 -15.94 44.19 -5.37
N PHE A 383 -14.89 43.64 -4.80
CA PHE A 383 -13.53 43.86 -5.30
C PHE A 383 -13.32 43.02 -6.57
N LEU A 384 -13.33 43.68 -7.72
CA LEU A 384 -12.79 43.18 -8.98
C LEU A 384 -11.26 43.30 -8.93
N PRO A 385 -10.50 42.31 -9.37
CA PRO A 385 -9.07 42.50 -9.55
C PRO A 385 -8.81 43.40 -10.75
N ASN A 386 -8.12 44.50 -10.49
CA ASN A 386 -7.67 45.45 -11.47
C ASN A 386 -6.67 44.80 -12.44
N ARG A 387 -7.05 44.76 -13.71
CA ARG A 387 -6.19 44.41 -14.84
C ARG A 387 -5.57 45.72 -15.29
N SER A 388 -4.35 46.01 -14.88
CA SER A 388 -3.59 47.09 -15.50
C SER A 388 -2.78 46.57 -16.67
N HIS A 389 -3.19 47.02 -17.86
CA HIS A 389 -2.35 47.09 -19.04
C HIS A 389 -1.14 47.98 -18.76
N SER A 390 0.03 47.58 -19.15
CA SER A 390 1.04 48.43 -19.73
C SER A 390 1.89 47.63 -20.69
N GLU A 391 1.56 47.83 -21.96
CA GLU A 391 2.43 47.68 -23.09
C GLU A 391 3.46 48.80 -23.11
N GLN A 392 4.58 48.49 -23.84
CA GLN A 392 5.62 49.36 -24.40
C GLN A 392 6.74 49.75 -23.44
N GLN A 393 7.94 49.40 -23.73
CA GLN A 393 8.87 49.91 -24.75
C GLN A 393 10.22 49.19 -24.58
N LYS A 394 10.67 48.43 -25.53
CA LYS A 394 11.75 48.67 -26.50
C LYS A 394 13.05 49.26 -25.96
N ASP A 395 14.05 48.49 -26.27
CA ASP A 395 15.31 48.86 -26.89
C ASP A 395 16.50 49.28 -26.01
N PHE A 396 17.56 48.66 -26.35
CA PHE A 396 18.97 49.07 -26.54
C PHE A 396 20.00 48.80 -25.44
N ILE A 397 20.98 47.94 -25.89
CA ILE A 397 22.47 48.03 -25.75
C ILE A 397 23.06 47.69 -24.37
N GLN A 398 23.71 46.66 -24.25
CA GLN A 398 25.10 46.19 -24.39
C GLN A 398 25.27 44.79 -23.80
#